data_5a0997191525c8f59710e68256c6a873
#
_entry.id   5a0997191525c8f59710e68256c6a873
#
_cell.length_a   1.000
_cell.length_b   1.000
_cell.length_c   1.000
_cell.angle_alpha   90.00
_cell.angle_beta   90.00
_cell.angle_gamma   90.00
#
_symmetry.space_group_name_H-M   'P 1'
#
loop_
_entity.id
_entity.type
_entity.pdbx_description
1 polymer ?
#
loop_
_entity_poly.entity_id
_entity_poly.type
_entity_poly.pdbx_seq_one_letter_code
_entity_poly.pdbx_strand_id
1 'polypeptide(L)'
;DYDGTVCFSYSAGQLSFKKYISLKPDANVSAVAYEFDNSGAEVEFTITPLMNFREHSESSTPDTLKFNVTSHDRYFSLSPEKEPEITINLACSRGKLIERDDKYDIDMQLQTELDNEVDGLDCHFTPYDIVFTIPAHSKMRCSIICEAGYISDNSAASKNNASNGKCAPDNRQDWDFHSNSLSINDMNDDSAFKIRKMQLDTIDRLIKKAGYKDDFANQLTMAANQFLAYRQSTGYKTILAGLPWFTDWGRDTMIAYTGLTLCTGRFDDARDILLTFAQYAKDGIIPNMFPDDGQAPLYN
;
A
#
# COMPACT_ATOMS: atom_id res chain seq x y z
N ASP A 1 -15.24 -5.52 11.92
CA ASP A 1 -15.59 -6.63 11.03
C ASP A 1 -14.53 -6.74 9.93
N TYR A 2 -14.17 -7.96 9.58
CA TYR A 2 -13.19 -8.24 8.54
C TYR A 2 -13.83 -9.11 7.45
N ASP A 3 -14.04 -8.54 6.29
CA ASP A 3 -14.55 -9.20 5.08
C ASP A 3 -13.48 -9.33 3.97
N GLY A 4 -12.20 -9.18 4.34
CA GLY A 4 -11.08 -9.02 3.41
C GLY A 4 -10.64 -7.56 3.25
N THR A 5 -11.35 -6.63 3.92
CA THR A 5 -10.97 -5.23 4.10
C THR A 5 -11.17 -4.82 5.55
N VAL A 6 -10.47 -3.79 6.00
CA VAL A 6 -10.58 -3.32 7.38
C VAL A 6 -11.74 -2.34 7.49
N CYS A 7 -12.63 -2.54 8.47
CA CYS A 7 -13.73 -1.65 8.76
C CYS A 7 -13.71 -1.23 10.23
N PHE A 8 -13.66 0.07 10.48
CA PHE A 8 -13.86 0.68 11.79
C PHE A 8 -15.22 1.37 11.86
N SER A 9 -15.93 1.21 12.98
CA SER A 9 -17.19 1.89 13.24
C SER A 9 -17.03 2.83 14.43
N TYR A 10 -17.51 4.06 14.26
CA TYR A 10 -17.42 5.12 15.27
C TYR A 10 -18.78 5.72 15.53
N SER A 11 -18.97 6.24 16.75
CA SER A 11 -20.14 7.01 17.16
C SER A 11 -19.71 8.15 18.06
N ALA A 12 -20.16 9.37 17.74
CA ALA A 12 -19.92 10.58 18.53
C ALA A 12 -21.21 11.39 18.58
N GLY A 13 -21.92 11.31 19.70
CA GLY A 13 -23.24 11.96 19.84
C GLY A 13 -24.25 11.39 18.83
N GLN A 14 -24.74 12.27 17.94
CA GLN A 14 -25.71 11.93 16.89
C GLN A 14 -25.07 11.62 15.54
N LEU A 15 -23.74 11.68 15.44
CA LEU A 15 -22.98 11.28 14.28
C LEU A 15 -22.47 9.85 14.46
N SER A 16 -22.74 8.98 13.50
CA SER A 16 -22.06 7.70 13.35
C SER A 16 -21.40 7.61 12.00
N PHE A 17 -20.26 6.90 11.92
CA PHE A 17 -19.61 6.68 10.63
C PHE A 17 -18.80 5.40 10.60
N LYS A 18 -18.65 4.86 9.40
CA LYS A 18 -17.76 3.74 9.10
C LYS A 18 -16.59 4.22 8.27
N LYS A 19 -15.40 3.72 8.60
CA LYS A 19 -14.15 3.93 7.88
C LYS A 19 -13.68 2.59 7.35
N TYR A 20 -13.63 2.44 6.03
CA TYR A 20 -13.08 1.26 5.36
C TYR A 20 -11.70 1.58 4.80
N ILE A 21 -10.75 0.69 5.05
CA ILE A 21 -9.40 0.78 4.46
C ILE A 21 -9.24 -0.37 3.48
N SER A 22 -8.77 -0.06 2.28
CA SER A 22 -8.59 -1.02 1.21
C SER A 22 -7.38 -0.69 0.35
N LEU A 23 -6.86 -1.70 -0.34
CA LEU A 23 -5.77 -1.57 -1.28
C LEU A 23 -6.28 -1.92 -2.68
N LYS A 24 -5.87 -1.15 -3.69
CA LYS A 24 -6.13 -1.50 -5.08
C LYS A 24 -5.27 -2.72 -5.44
N PRO A 25 -5.86 -3.80 -5.98
CA PRO A 25 -5.09 -4.95 -6.42
C PRO A 25 -4.04 -4.55 -7.46
N ASP A 26 -2.84 -5.13 -7.32
CA ASP A 26 -1.71 -4.96 -8.23
C ASP A 26 -1.30 -3.48 -8.47
N ALA A 27 -1.46 -2.61 -7.47
CA ALA A 27 -1.06 -1.21 -7.55
C ALA A 27 -0.67 -0.65 -6.18
N ASN A 28 0.23 0.33 -6.14
CA ASN A 28 0.60 1.08 -4.92
C ASN A 28 -0.43 2.17 -4.62
N VAL A 29 -1.67 1.76 -4.43
CA VAL A 29 -2.80 2.66 -4.16
C VAL A 29 -3.55 2.16 -2.95
N SER A 30 -3.65 3.00 -1.94
CA SER A 30 -4.53 2.81 -0.79
C SER A 30 -5.75 3.70 -0.89
N ALA A 31 -6.87 3.23 -0.35
CA ALA A 31 -8.12 3.96 -0.36
C ALA A 31 -8.79 3.89 1.01
N VAL A 32 -9.30 5.04 1.45
CA VAL A 32 -10.11 5.14 2.66
C VAL A 32 -11.50 5.66 2.27
N ALA A 33 -12.51 4.82 2.51
CA ALA A 33 -13.91 5.17 2.26
C ALA A 33 -14.62 5.45 3.57
N TYR A 34 -15.33 6.56 3.64
CA TYR A 34 -16.16 6.94 4.78
C TYR A 34 -17.63 6.91 4.40
N GLU A 35 -18.46 6.31 5.26
CA GLU A 35 -19.91 6.41 5.25
C GLU A 35 -20.38 7.08 6.54
N PHE A 36 -20.97 8.26 6.41
CA PHE A 36 -21.50 9.05 7.53
C PHE A 36 -23.01 8.93 7.61
N ASP A 37 -23.54 8.86 8.83
CA ASP A 37 -24.94 8.97 9.16
C ASP A 37 -25.08 9.97 10.32
N ASN A 38 -25.52 11.20 10.00
CA ASN A 38 -25.70 12.27 10.95
C ASN A 38 -27.20 12.50 11.20
N SER A 39 -27.67 12.12 12.38
CA SER A 39 -29.06 12.40 12.82
C SER A 39 -29.21 13.71 13.56
N GLY A 40 -28.12 14.44 13.80
CA GLY A 40 -28.05 15.67 14.55
C GLY A 40 -27.87 16.94 13.70
N ALA A 41 -27.36 17.98 14.34
CA ALA A 41 -26.96 19.22 13.70
C ALA A 41 -25.79 19.02 12.73
N GLU A 42 -25.52 20.05 11.93
CA GLU A 42 -24.35 20.10 11.07
C GLU A 42 -23.05 19.95 11.88
N VAL A 43 -22.10 19.21 11.36
CA VAL A 43 -20.79 18.93 12.00
C VAL A 43 -19.68 19.23 11.04
N GLU A 44 -18.66 19.98 11.47
CA GLU A 44 -17.38 20.06 10.77
C GLU A 44 -16.55 18.81 11.10
N PHE A 45 -15.98 18.21 10.06
CA PHE A 45 -15.16 17.00 10.15
C PHE A 45 -13.78 17.28 9.58
N THR A 46 -12.76 16.96 10.38
CA THR A 46 -11.36 17.16 10.00
C THR A 46 -10.65 15.81 9.88
N ILE A 47 -9.89 15.63 8.83
CA ILE A 47 -9.00 14.50 8.62
C ILE A 47 -7.57 15.02 8.49
N THR A 48 -6.68 14.54 9.34
CA THR A 48 -5.25 14.83 9.26
C THR A 48 -4.53 13.60 8.72
N PRO A 49 -4.08 13.59 7.46
CA PRO A 49 -3.26 12.51 6.92
C PRO A 49 -1.89 12.49 7.59
N LEU A 50 -1.51 11.31 8.08
CA LEU A 50 -0.20 11.05 8.65
C LEU A 50 0.68 10.43 7.56
N MET A 51 1.72 11.16 7.12
CA MET A 51 2.60 10.74 6.05
C MET A 51 3.95 10.33 6.62
N ASN A 52 4.48 9.22 6.13
CA ASN A 52 5.82 8.75 6.49
C ASN A 52 6.55 8.25 5.24
N PHE A 53 7.89 8.29 5.29
CA PHE A 53 8.76 7.73 4.28
C PHE A 53 10.09 7.34 4.93
N ARG A 54 10.20 6.08 5.35
CA ARG A 54 11.36 5.54 6.05
C ARG A 54 11.54 4.06 5.73
N GLU A 55 12.72 3.55 6.00
CA GLU A 55 12.93 2.11 6.10
C GLU A 55 12.02 1.51 7.19
N HIS A 56 11.55 0.27 6.97
CA HIS A 56 10.57 -0.35 7.87
C HIS A 56 11.09 -0.58 9.29
N SER A 57 12.42 -0.66 9.48
CA SER A 57 13.10 -0.87 10.77
C SER A 57 13.60 0.42 11.43
N GLU A 58 13.39 1.59 10.81
CA GLU A 58 13.86 2.87 11.34
C GLU A 58 12.69 3.69 11.90
N SER A 59 13.01 4.62 12.79
CA SER A 59 12.09 5.67 13.25
C SER A 59 12.38 6.98 12.54
N SER A 60 11.34 7.77 12.31
CA SER A 60 11.45 9.09 11.69
C SER A 60 11.59 10.20 12.72
N THR A 61 12.27 11.27 12.32
CA THR A 61 12.33 12.54 13.05
C THR A 61 12.03 13.69 12.07
N PRO A 62 11.71 14.91 12.53
CA PRO A 62 11.52 16.05 11.64
C PRO A 62 12.74 16.35 10.76
N ASP A 63 13.95 15.95 11.18
CA ASP A 63 15.17 16.14 10.40
C ASP A 63 15.35 15.08 9.31
N THR A 64 14.86 13.88 9.51
CA THR A 64 14.97 12.77 8.56
C THR A 64 13.77 12.66 7.63
N LEU A 65 12.60 13.17 8.04
CA LEU A 65 11.35 13.10 7.29
C LEU A 65 11.04 14.43 6.59
N LYS A 66 11.64 14.65 5.43
CA LYS A 66 11.48 15.89 4.65
C LYS A 66 10.88 15.61 3.29
N PHE A 67 9.93 16.47 2.90
CA PHE A 67 9.24 16.37 1.62
C PHE A 67 9.20 17.71 0.89
N ASN A 68 9.32 17.65 -0.43
CA ASN A 68 8.85 18.70 -1.32
C ASN A 68 7.33 18.55 -1.46
N VAL A 69 6.60 19.62 -1.24
CA VAL A 69 5.13 19.62 -1.22
C VAL A 69 4.58 20.48 -2.34
N THR A 70 3.65 19.95 -3.10
CA THR A 70 2.85 20.70 -4.08
C THR A 70 1.38 20.48 -3.77
N SER A 71 0.60 21.56 -3.64
CA SER A 71 -0.83 21.46 -3.36
C SER A 71 -1.66 22.00 -4.52
N HIS A 72 -2.83 21.43 -4.66
CA HIS A 72 -3.89 21.76 -5.59
C HIS A 72 -5.21 21.85 -4.81
N ASP A 73 -6.30 22.19 -5.48
CA ASP A 73 -7.59 22.44 -4.82
C ASP A 73 -8.05 21.29 -3.88
N ARG A 74 -7.96 20.04 -4.33
CA ARG A 74 -8.45 18.84 -3.59
C ARG A 74 -7.44 17.73 -3.41
N TYR A 75 -6.19 17.95 -3.77
CA TYR A 75 -5.13 16.98 -3.58
C TYR A 75 -3.80 17.68 -3.30
N PHE A 76 -2.88 16.96 -2.71
CA PHE A 76 -1.48 17.37 -2.60
C PHE A 76 -0.55 16.22 -3.01
N SER A 77 0.62 16.60 -3.46
CA SER A 77 1.69 15.69 -3.84
C SER A 77 2.90 15.92 -2.94
N LEU A 78 3.51 14.83 -2.51
CA LEU A 78 4.72 14.80 -1.73
C LEU A 78 5.81 14.10 -2.52
N SER A 79 7.02 14.63 -2.47
CA SER A 79 8.21 13.95 -2.97
C SER A 79 9.26 13.95 -1.87
N PRO A 80 9.71 12.77 -1.36
CA PRO A 80 10.75 12.72 -0.34
C PRO A 80 12.03 13.38 -0.83
N GLU A 81 12.68 14.21 0.00
CA GLU A 81 13.94 14.85 -0.40
C GLU A 81 15.06 13.83 -0.65
N LYS A 82 15.04 12.69 0.06
CA LYS A 82 16.01 11.60 -0.11
C LYS A 82 15.86 10.86 -1.44
N GLU A 83 14.62 10.77 -1.96
CA GLU A 83 14.27 10.05 -3.18
C GLU A 83 13.29 10.88 -4.02
N PRO A 84 13.76 11.97 -4.65
CA PRO A 84 12.91 12.94 -5.34
C PRO A 84 12.20 12.38 -6.58
N GLU A 85 12.59 11.22 -7.07
CA GLU A 85 11.92 10.49 -8.15
C GLU A 85 10.62 9.81 -7.69
N ILE A 86 10.39 9.68 -6.39
CA ILE A 86 9.15 9.14 -5.84
C ILE A 86 8.15 10.28 -5.64
N THR A 87 6.90 10.03 -6.03
CA THR A 87 5.77 10.91 -5.75
C THR A 87 4.71 10.16 -4.98
N ILE A 88 4.18 10.79 -3.94
CA ILE A 88 3.04 10.32 -3.17
C ILE A 88 1.92 11.35 -3.35
N ASN A 89 0.83 10.94 -3.96
CA ASN A 89 -0.34 11.79 -4.21
C ASN A 89 -1.46 11.41 -3.27
N LEU A 90 -2.03 12.37 -2.55
CA LEU A 90 -3.21 12.17 -1.72
C LEU A 90 -4.33 13.09 -2.15
N ALA A 91 -5.47 12.52 -2.49
CA ALA A 91 -6.66 13.24 -2.92
C ALA A 91 -7.87 12.89 -2.04
N CYS A 92 -8.73 13.88 -1.83
CA CYS A 92 -10.01 13.70 -1.16
C CYS A 92 -11.17 14.14 -2.07
N SER A 93 -12.26 13.37 -2.08
CA SER A 93 -13.45 13.70 -2.87
C SER A 93 -14.19 14.94 -2.36
N ARG A 94 -13.98 15.27 -1.10
CA ARG A 94 -14.64 16.39 -0.40
C ARG A 94 -13.64 17.20 0.41
N GLY A 95 -14.05 18.42 0.74
CA GLY A 95 -13.32 19.27 1.65
C GLY A 95 -12.33 20.19 0.98
N LYS A 96 -11.68 20.97 1.82
CA LYS A 96 -10.60 21.90 1.47
C LYS A 96 -9.34 21.47 2.20
N LEU A 97 -8.21 21.66 1.56
CA LEU A 97 -6.91 21.52 2.19
C LEU A 97 -6.61 22.78 2.99
N ILE A 98 -6.42 22.63 4.28
CA ILE A 98 -5.99 23.70 5.19
C ILE A 98 -4.55 23.40 5.58
N GLU A 99 -3.63 24.26 5.20
CA GLU A 99 -2.22 24.10 5.55
C GLU A 99 -2.04 24.23 7.07
N ARG A 100 -1.26 23.31 7.65
CA ARG A 100 -0.96 23.31 9.08
C ARG A 100 0.28 24.13 9.37
N ASP A 101 0.24 24.89 10.45
CA ASP A 101 1.41 25.63 10.96
C ASP A 101 2.44 24.65 11.54
N ASP A 102 1.98 23.68 12.33
CA ASP A 102 2.79 22.57 12.83
C ASP A 102 2.63 21.36 11.87
N LYS A 103 3.70 21.13 11.10
CA LYS A 103 3.69 20.11 10.03
C LYS A 103 4.17 18.75 10.47
N TYR A 104 4.41 18.53 11.76
CA TYR A 104 4.87 17.26 12.27
C TYR A 104 4.05 16.83 13.49
N ASP A 105 3.66 15.56 13.50
CA ASP A 105 3.17 14.86 14.68
C ASP A 105 4.35 14.05 15.21
N ILE A 106 4.94 14.51 16.31
CA ILE A 106 6.13 13.94 16.91
C ILE A 106 5.78 13.05 18.10
N ASP A 107 6.64 12.11 18.41
CA ASP A 107 6.51 11.18 19.56
C ASP A 107 5.21 10.34 19.50
N MET A 108 4.73 10.02 18.30
CA MET A 108 3.62 9.08 18.16
C MET A 108 4.06 7.70 18.64
N GLN A 109 3.38 7.20 19.65
CA GLN A 109 3.69 5.89 20.23
C GLN A 109 3.04 4.76 19.42
N LEU A 110 3.87 3.89 18.86
CA LEU A 110 3.45 2.70 18.12
C LEU A 110 3.55 1.48 19.04
N GLN A 111 2.44 1.08 19.67
CA GLN A 111 2.42 0.02 20.67
C GLN A 111 2.94 -1.32 20.14
N THR A 112 2.64 -1.65 18.90
CA THR A 112 3.09 -2.91 18.27
C THR A 112 4.62 -2.96 18.14
N GLU A 113 5.26 -1.83 17.87
CA GLU A 113 6.73 -1.73 17.82
C GLU A 113 7.33 -1.94 19.22
N LEU A 114 6.76 -1.30 20.23
CA LEU A 114 7.18 -1.48 21.63
C LEU A 114 7.01 -2.92 22.09
N ASP A 115 5.92 -3.58 21.73
CA ASP A 115 5.65 -4.98 22.08
C ASP A 115 6.68 -5.94 21.43
N ASN A 116 7.33 -5.51 20.34
CA ASN A 116 8.41 -6.24 19.66
C ASN A 116 9.82 -5.75 20.07
N GLU A 117 9.94 -4.98 21.16
CA GLU A 117 11.21 -4.47 21.67
C GLU A 117 11.98 -3.56 20.67
N VAL A 118 11.24 -2.91 19.75
CA VAL A 118 11.75 -1.91 18.80
C VAL A 118 11.45 -0.51 19.35
N ASP A 119 12.17 0.51 18.87
CA ASP A 119 11.83 1.90 19.19
C ASP A 119 10.42 2.22 18.67
N GLY A 120 9.50 2.41 19.60
CA GLY A 120 8.09 2.61 19.31
C GLY A 120 7.68 4.09 19.20
N LEU A 121 8.61 5.02 19.21
CA LEU A 121 8.34 6.44 18.99
C LEU A 121 8.64 6.79 17.53
N ASP A 122 7.68 7.40 16.85
CA ASP A 122 7.82 7.79 15.46
C ASP A 122 7.29 9.20 15.21
N CYS A 123 7.70 9.79 14.09
CA CYS A 123 7.28 11.10 13.64
C CYS A 123 6.55 10.97 12.31
N HIS A 124 5.47 11.73 12.13
CA HIS A 124 4.72 11.78 10.89
C HIS A 124 4.65 13.21 10.36
N PHE A 125 4.77 13.34 9.05
CA PHE A 125 4.59 14.62 8.36
C PHE A 125 3.11 14.85 8.07
N THR A 126 2.58 15.98 8.53
CA THR A 126 1.16 16.33 8.49
C THR A 126 0.95 17.70 7.86
N PRO A 127 1.18 17.87 6.53
CA PRO A 127 1.21 19.19 5.90
C PRO A 127 -0.14 19.87 5.84
N TYR A 128 -1.24 19.10 5.77
CA TYR A 128 -2.60 19.61 5.60
C TYR A 128 -3.61 18.88 6.46
N ASP A 129 -4.60 19.62 6.91
CA ASP A 129 -5.90 19.09 7.31
C ASP A 129 -6.86 19.13 6.13
N ILE A 130 -7.69 18.11 6.02
CA ILE A 130 -8.81 18.04 5.07
C ILE A 130 -10.08 18.32 5.86
N VAL A 131 -10.69 19.49 5.63
CA VAL A 131 -11.84 19.96 6.40
C VAL A 131 -13.09 20.03 5.52
N PHE A 132 -14.17 19.41 5.96
CA PHE A 132 -15.46 19.46 5.29
C PHE A 132 -16.63 19.39 6.28
N THR A 133 -17.79 19.79 5.80
CA THR A 133 -19.03 19.81 6.59
C THR A 133 -19.87 18.57 6.29
N ILE A 134 -20.38 17.92 7.34
CA ILE A 134 -21.42 16.90 7.27
C ILE A 134 -22.75 17.58 7.60
N PRO A 135 -23.67 17.71 6.64
CA PRO A 135 -24.91 18.43 6.85
C PRO A 135 -25.79 17.80 7.95
N ALA A 136 -26.65 18.60 8.58
CA ALA A 136 -27.62 18.11 9.53
C ALA A 136 -28.56 17.07 8.89
N HIS A 137 -28.93 16.05 9.65
CA HIS A 137 -29.91 15.01 9.25
C HIS A 137 -29.62 14.37 7.88
N SER A 138 -28.34 14.05 7.63
CA SER A 138 -27.90 13.57 6.32
C SER A 138 -27.08 12.28 6.39
N LYS A 139 -27.05 11.57 5.23
CA LYS A 139 -26.09 10.50 4.96
C LYS A 139 -25.16 10.96 3.86
N MET A 140 -23.87 10.69 4.05
CA MET A 140 -22.86 11.16 3.12
C MET A 140 -21.74 10.14 2.98
N ARG A 141 -21.11 10.12 1.81
CA ARG A 141 -19.87 9.40 1.54
C ARG A 141 -18.72 10.36 1.30
N CYS A 142 -17.53 9.89 1.63
CA CYS A 142 -16.29 10.57 1.28
C CYS A 142 -15.24 9.52 0.94
N SER A 143 -14.43 9.81 -0.06
CA SER A 143 -13.33 8.97 -0.52
C SER A 143 -12.01 9.71 -0.37
N ILE A 144 -11.01 9.02 0.17
CA ILE A 144 -9.60 9.44 0.13
C ILE A 144 -8.83 8.36 -0.63
N ILE A 145 -7.95 8.78 -1.53
CA ILE A 145 -7.05 7.89 -2.26
C ILE A 145 -5.64 8.42 -2.10
N CYS A 146 -4.72 7.53 -1.72
CA CYS A 146 -3.30 7.79 -1.69
C CYS A 146 -2.61 6.84 -2.67
N GLU A 147 -1.82 7.40 -3.57
CA GLU A 147 -1.10 6.71 -4.62
C GLU A 147 0.38 7.05 -4.53
N ALA A 148 1.26 6.05 -4.60
CA ALA A 148 2.70 6.25 -4.61
C ALA A 148 3.33 5.63 -5.84
N GLY A 149 4.32 6.31 -6.44
CA GLY A 149 5.03 5.82 -7.62
C GLY A 149 6.21 6.68 -8.03
N TYR A 150 6.92 6.21 -9.04
CA TYR A 150 8.02 6.96 -9.62
C TYR A 150 7.51 8.01 -10.60
N ILE A 151 8.18 9.17 -10.64
CA ILE A 151 7.94 10.20 -11.64
C ILE A 151 8.43 9.61 -12.97
N SER A 152 7.51 9.32 -13.90
CA SER A 152 7.90 8.96 -15.25
C SER A 152 8.37 10.23 -15.97
N ASP A 153 9.66 10.34 -16.26
CA ASP A 153 10.16 11.32 -17.20
C ASP A 153 9.55 11.06 -18.60
N ASN A 154 8.51 11.79 -18.93
CA ASN A 154 7.94 11.84 -20.29
C ASN A 154 8.93 12.42 -21.34
N SER A 155 10.20 12.62 -20.98
CA SER A 155 11.24 13.18 -21.84
C SER A 155 12.33 12.21 -22.28
N ALA A 156 12.31 10.94 -21.83
CA ALA A 156 13.30 9.93 -22.19
C ALA A 156 12.71 8.72 -22.91
N ALA A 157 12.07 8.96 -24.05
CA ALA A 157 12.06 7.96 -25.11
C ALA A 157 13.52 7.70 -25.49
N SER A 158 13.99 6.46 -25.26
CA SER A 158 15.25 5.93 -25.80
C SER A 158 16.55 6.55 -25.30
N LYS A 159 17.26 5.81 -24.45
CA LYS A 159 18.67 5.46 -24.77
C LYS A 159 19.15 4.30 -23.92
N ASN A 160 19.26 3.15 -24.59
CA ASN A 160 20.25 2.10 -24.41
C ASN A 160 21.27 2.31 -23.28
N ASN A 161 21.18 1.48 -22.23
CA ASN A 161 22.38 0.96 -21.61
C ASN A 161 22.31 -0.58 -21.65
N ALA A 162 22.72 -1.10 -22.80
CA ALA A 162 23.16 -2.47 -22.93
C ALA A 162 24.54 -2.55 -22.29
N SER A 163 24.64 -3.08 -21.10
CA SER A 163 25.87 -3.67 -20.60
C SER A 163 25.54 -4.96 -19.88
N ASN A 164 25.74 -6.05 -20.62
CA ASN A 164 26.07 -7.41 -20.22
C ASN A 164 25.23 -8.09 -19.13
N GLY A 165 24.32 -8.97 -19.57
CA GLY A 165 23.91 -10.08 -18.77
C GLY A 165 22.49 -10.56 -18.97
N LYS A 166 22.27 -11.40 -20.00
CA LYS A 166 21.14 -12.31 -20.24
C LYS A 166 19.71 -11.81 -20.01
N CYS A 167 19.00 -11.82 -21.14
CA CYS A 167 17.59 -11.54 -21.34
C CYS A 167 16.67 -12.00 -20.21
N ALA A 168 16.07 -11.06 -19.52
CA ALA A 168 14.73 -11.27 -19.00
C ALA A 168 13.76 -11.34 -20.20
N PRO A 169 12.76 -12.24 -20.22
CA PRO A 169 11.76 -12.23 -21.26
C PRO A 169 11.04 -10.88 -21.26
N ASP A 170 10.80 -10.35 -22.45
CA ASP A 170 10.18 -9.04 -22.75
C ASP A 170 8.67 -9.05 -22.40
N ASN A 171 8.34 -9.49 -21.20
CA ASN A 171 7.04 -9.37 -20.57
C ASN A 171 7.07 -8.31 -19.46
N ARG A 172 7.83 -7.24 -19.70
CA ARG A 172 7.56 -5.99 -18.98
C ARG A 172 6.18 -5.54 -19.44
N GLN A 173 5.15 -5.94 -18.71
CA GLN A 173 4.02 -5.05 -18.57
C GLN A 173 4.63 -3.80 -17.96
N ASP A 174 4.85 -2.79 -18.80
CA ASP A 174 5.12 -1.45 -18.33
C ASP A 174 4.00 -1.18 -17.33
N TRP A 175 4.37 -1.12 -16.06
CA TRP A 175 3.48 -0.63 -15.02
C TRP A 175 3.32 0.85 -15.31
N ASP A 176 2.52 1.10 -16.35
CA ASP A 176 2.13 2.43 -16.75
C ASP A 176 1.19 2.92 -15.64
N PHE A 177 1.79 3.58 -14.66
CA PHE A 177 1.11 4.19 -13.52
C PHE A 177 -0.07 5.07 -13.98
N HIS A 178 -0.06 5.48 -15.24
CA HIS A 178 -1.06 6.38 -15.83
C HIS A 178 -2.23 5.68 -16.50
N SER A 179 -2.15 4.40 -16.86
CA SER A 179 -3.22 3.77 -17.69
C SER A 179 -4.37 3.17 -16.89
N ASN A 180 -4.24 3.01 -15.56
CA ASN A 180 -5.29 2.48 -14.68
C ASN A 180 -5.47 3.28 -13.37
N SER A 181 -4.82 4.42 -13.20
CA SER A 181 -5.12 5.32 -12.08
C SER A 181 -6.56 5.80 -12.25
N LEU A 182 -7.37 5.65 -11.21
CA LEU A 182 -8.52 6.53 -11.07
C LEU A 182 -7.94 7.93 -11.06
N SER A 183 -8.05 8.64 -12.19
CA SER A 183 -7.50 9.99 -12.33
C SER A 183 -7.94 10.79 -11.10
N ILE A 184 -6.98 11.40 -10.40
CA ILE A 184 -7.29 12.30 -9.28
C ILE A 184 -8.34 13.34 -9.73
N ASN A 185 -8.33 13.70 -11.00
CA ASN A 185 -9.27 14.62 -11.61
C ASN A 185 -10.71 14.07 -11.70
N ASP A 186 -10.89 12.74 -11.76
CA ASP A 186 -12.20 12.07 -11.83
C ASP A 186 -12.66 11.57 -10.45
N MET A 187 -11.98 11.94 -9.38
CA MET A 187 -12.28 11.50 -8.03
C MET A 187 -13.64 11.98 -7.56
N ASN A 188 -14.43 11.07 -7.02
CA ASN A 188 -15.74 11.32 -6.43
C ASN A 188 -15.96 10.51 -5.16
N ASP A 189 -17.09 10.71 -4.49
CA ASP A 189 -17.40 10.09 -3.20
C ASP A 189 -17.42 8.56 -3.20
N ASP A 190 -17.60 7.94 -4.38
CA ASP A 190 -17.63 6.48 -4.53
C ASP A 190 -16.27 5.88 -4.97
N SER A 191 -15.26 6.70 -5.22
CA SER A 191 -13.99 6.24 -5.78
C SER A 191 -13.27 5.21 -4.89
N ALA A 192 -13.19 5.46 -3.57
CA ALA A 192 -12.60 4.50 -2.63
C ALA A 192 -13.45 3.23 -2.48
N PHE A 193 -14.79 3.35 -2.58
CA PHE A 193 -15.69 2.19 -2.56
C PHE A 193 -15.50 1.30 -3.79
N LYS A 194 -15.19 1.88 -4.95
CA LYS A 194 -14.84 1.11 -6.15
C LYS A 194 -13.55 0.31 -5.95
N ILE A 195 -12.52 0.91 -5.34
CA ILE A 195 -11.27 0.21 -5.01
C ILE A 195 -11.54 -0.92 -4.01
N ARG A 196 -12.32 -0.65 -2.95
CA ARG A 196 -12.74 -1.68 -2.00
C ARG A 196 -13.43 -2.85 -2.72
N LYS A 197 -14.36 -2.55 -3.61
CA LYS A 197 -15.04 -3.58 -4.41
C LYS A 197 -14.06 -4.39 -5.25
N MET A 198 -13.08 -3.76 -5.91
CA MET A 198 -12.05 -4.46 -6.68
C MET A 198 -11.24 -5.43 -5.80
N GLN A 199 -10.88 -5.03 -4.59
CA GLN A 199 -10.19 -5.88 -3.63
C GLN A 199 -11.05 -7.08 -3.24
N LEU A 200 -12.32 -6.86 -2.87
CA LEU A 200 -13.27 -7.93 -2.53
C LEU A 200 -13.50 -8.89 -3.69
N ASP A 201 -13.69 -8.38 -4.91
CA ASP A 201 -13.85 -9.20 -6.12
C ASP A 201 -12.60 -10.05 -6.40
N THR A 202 -11.41 -9.54 -6.04
CA THR A 202 -10.15 -10.30 -6.15
C THR A 202 -10.09 -11.42 -5.12
N ILE A 203 -10.45 -11.14 -3.87
CA ILE A 203 -10.53 -12.13 -2.80
C ILE A 203 -11.53 -13.24 -3.15
N ASP A 204 -12.71 -12.88 -3.61
CA ASP A 204 -13.73 -13.83 -4.06
C ASP A 204 -13.22 -14.76 -5.18
N ARG A 205 -12.46 -14.21 -6.13
CA ARG A 205 -11.85 -15.02 -7.21
C ARG A 205 -10.81 -16.00 -6.65
N LEU A 206 -10.01 -15.58 -5.67
CA LEU A 206 -9.00 -16.43 -5.03
C LEU A 206 -9.66 -17.58 -4.25
N ILE A 207 -10.70 -17.29 -3.45
CA ILE A 207 -11.47 -18.30 -2.73
C ILE A 207 -12.09 -19.32 -3.70
N LYS A 208 -12.73 -18.84 -4.76
CA LYS A 208 -13.32 -19.71 -5.79
C LYS A 208 -12.26 -20.58 -6.49
N LYS A 209 -11.07 -20.02 -6.75
CA LYS A 209 -9.96 -20.73 -7.38
C LYS A 209 -9.38 -21.81 -6.45
N ALA A 210 -9.26 -21.53 -5.16
CA ALA A 210 -8.81 -22.49 -4.15
C ALA A 210 -9.81 -23.63 -3.96
N GLY A 211 -11.11 -23.36 -4.11
CA GLY A 211 -12.16 -24.37 -4.17
C GLY A 211 -12.53 -25.02 -2.85
N TYR A 212 -12.09 -24.48 -1.72
CA TYR A 212 -12.46 -24.97 -0.40
C TYR A 212 -13.91 -24.64 -0.06
N LYS A 213 -14.58 -25.54 0.67
CA LYS A 213 -15.95 -25.34 1.17
C LYS A 213 -15.99 -24.97 2.65
N ASP A 214 -14.87 -25.03 3.31
CA ASP A 214 -14.68 -24.74 4.71
C ASP A 214 -14.33 -23.26 4.91
N ASP A 215 -15.01 -22.57 5.84
CA ASP A 215 -14.82 -21.14 6.07
C ASP A 215 -13.43 -20.80 6.60
N PHE A 216 -12.84 -21.68 7.42
CA PHE A 216 -11.49 -21.47 7.93
C PHE A 216 -10.45 -21.57 6.82
N ALA A 217 -10.60 -22.56 5.92
CA ALA A 217 -9.72 -22.68 4.74
C ALA A 217 -9.87 -21.48 3.79
N ASN A 218 -11.06 -20.92 3.65
CA ASN A 218 -11.28 -19.69 2.90
C ASN A 218 -10.60 -18.49 3.56
N GLN A 219 -10.66 -18.36 4.89
CA GLN A 219 -9.94 -17.32 5.64
C GLN A 219 -8.42 -17.46 5.47
N LEU A 220 -7.87 -18.68 5.53
CA LEU A 220 -6.46 -18.93 5.26
C LEU A 220 -6.07 -18.56 3.83
N THR A 221 -6.94 -18.83 2.84
CA THR A 221 -6.71 -18.43 1.44
C THR A 221 -6.64 -16.90 1.29
N MET A 222 -7.50 -16.17 2.00
CA MET A 222 -7.46 -14.70 2.04
C MET A 222 -6.16 -14.20 2.68
N ALA A 223 -5.79 -14.77 3.84
CA ALA A 223 -4.57 -14.41 4.55
C ALA A 223 -3.32 -14.68 3.71
N ALA A 224 -3.26 -15.82 3.00
CA ALA A 224 -2.17 -16.17 2.11
C ALA A 224 -1.89 -15.11 1.04
N ASN A 225 -2.93 -14.41 0.56
CA ASN A 225 -2.76 -13.35 -0.43
C ASN A 225 -1.96 -12.15 0.08
N GLN A 226 -1.94 -11.90 1.37
CA GLN A 226 -1.24 -10.75 1.97
C GLN A 226 0.29 -10.90 1.93
N PHE A 227 0.79 -12.13 1.86
CA PHE A 227 2.22 -12.42 1.84
C PHE A 227 2.85 -12.38 0.45
N LEU A 228 2.04 -12.30 -0.62
CA LEU A 228 2.55 -12.27 -1.98
C LEU A 228 2.71 -10.84 -2.46
N ALA A 229 3.93 -10.52 -2.91
CA ALA A 229 4.29 -9.22 -3.44
C ALA A 229 4.93 -9.35 -4.83
N TYR A 230 4.93 -8.27 -5.59
CA TYR A 230 5.69 -8.15 -6.83
C TYR A 230 7.07 -7.58 -6.51
N ARG A 231 8.13 -8.25 -6.96
CA ARG A 231 9.51 -7.76 -6.83
C ARG A 231 9.96 -7.11 -8.14
N GLN A 232 10.07 -5.80 -8.14
CA GLN A 232 10.43 -5.04 -9.33
C GLN A 232 11.79 -5.45 -9.90
N SER A 233 12.80 -5.70 -9.04
CA SER A 233 14.16 -6.06 -9.47
C SER A 233 14.24 -7.38 -10.25
N THR A 234 13.28 -8.30 -10.06
CA THR A 234 13.23 -9.58 -10.78
C THR A 234 12.14 -9.63 -11.85
N GLY A 235 11.16 -8.74 -11.78
CA GLY A 235 9.98 -8.76 -12.65
C GLY A 235 9.00 -9.89 -12.35
N TYR A 236 9.12 -10.54 -11.19
CA TYR A 236 8.28 -11.66 -10.76
C TYR A 236 7.73 -11.47 -9.36
N LYS A 237 6.88 -12.38 -8.93
CA LYS A 237 6.35 -12.40 -7.55
C LYS A 237 7.35 -12.98 -6.56
N THR A 238 7.16 -12.60 -5.30
CA THR A 238 7.90 -13.11 -4.16
C THR A 238 6.97 -13.31 -2.96
N ILE A 239 7.48 -13.91 -1.89
CA ILE A 239 6.79 -14.07 -0.60
C ILE A 239 7.52 -13.24 0.44
N LEU A 240 6.79 -12.38 1.13
CA LEU A 240 7.29 -11.64 2.29
C LEU A 240 7.27 -12.55 3.52
N ALA A 241 8.37 -12.62 4.26
CA ALA A 241 8.52 -13.53 5.40
C ALA A 241 7.63 -13.13 6.58
N GLY A 242 7.38 -11.85 6.76
CA GLY A 242 6.48 -11.35 7.81
C GLY A 242 6.26 -9.84 7.75
N LEU A 243 5.03 -9.43 7.54
CA LEU A 243 4.63 -8.03 7.50
C LEU A 243 4.51 -7.45 8.91
N PRO A 244 4.97 -6.19 9.13
CA PRO A 244 5.71 -5.31 8.21
C PRO A 244 7.24 -5.44 8.32
N TRP A 245 7.78 -6.29 9.20
CA TRP A 245 9.19 -6.24 9.64
C TRP A 245 10.18 -7.02 8.77
N PHE A 246 9.71 -7.94 7.93
CA PHE A 246 10.57 -8.81 7.14
C PHE A 246 10.26 -8.72 5.66
N THR A 247 11.33 -8.68 4.87
CA THR A 247 11.29 -8.74 3.42
C THR A 247 11.16 -10.19 2.91
N ASP A 248 11.62 -10.46 1.72
CA ASP A 248 11.60 -11.80 1.16
C ASP A 248 12.86 -12.58 1.57
N TRP A 249 12.61 -13.61 2.39
CA TRP A 249 13.63 -14.53 2.86
C TRP A 249 13.48 -15.88 2.19
N GLY A 250 14.59 -16.43 1.62
CA GLY A 250 14.56 -17.66 0.81
C GLY A 250 14.10 -18.87 1.60
N ARG A 251 14.57 -19.06 2.82
CA ARG A 251 14.16 -20.20 3.66
C ARG A 251 12.67 -20.12 3.98
N ASP A 252 12.22 -18.96 4.45
CA ASP A 252 10.82 -18.72 4.84
C ASP A 252 9.90 -18.88 3.64
N THR A 253 10.32 -18.33 2.48
CA THR A 253 9.62 -18.49 1.22
C THR A 253 9.46 -19.98 0.87
N MET A 254 10.53 -20.77 0.89
CA MET A 254 10.46 -22.17 0.49
C MET A 254 9.66 -23.04 1.46
N ILE A 255 9.65 -22.71 2.76
CA ILE A 255 8.82 -23.39 3.76
C ILE A 255 7.34 -23.06 3.55
N ALA A 256 7.01 -21.77 3.35
CA ALA A 256 5.63 -21.31 3.20
C ALA A 256 5.05 -21.56 1.79
N TYR A 257 5.90 -21.75 0.80
CA TYR A 257 5.60 -21.81 -0.63
C TYR A 257 4.38 -22.68 -0.98
N THR A 258 4.36 -23.92 -0.54
CA THR A 258 3.29 -24.87 -0.86
C THR A 258 1.94 -24.38 -0.33
N GLY A 259 1.90 -23.93 0.93
CA GLY A 259 0.67 -23.46 1.58
C GLY A 259 0.14 -22.18 0.95
N LEU A 260 1.01 -21.21 0.69
CA LEU A 260 0.61 -19.90 0.18
C LEU A 260 0.22 -19.92 -1.30
N THR A 261 0.74 -20.87 -2.08
CA THR A 261 0.55 -20.91 -3.54
C THR A 261 -0.16 -22.16 -4.05
N LEU A 262 0.44 -23.33 -3.92
CA LEU A 262 -0.10 -24.56 -4.53
C LEU A 262 -1.43 -24.98 -3.91
N CYS A 263 -1.55 -24.91 -2.58
CA CYS A 263 -2.80 -25.21 -1.87
C CYS A 263 -3.92 -24.20 -2.17
N THR A 264 -3.59 -23.00 -2.57
CA THR A 264 -4.56 -21.96 -2.95
C THR A 264 -4.82 -21.89 -4.47
N GLY A 265 -4.26 -22.83 -5.24
CA GLY A 265 -4.43 -22.93 -6.70
C GLY A 265 -3.66 -21.86 -7.49
N ARG A 266 -2.69 -21.18 -6.90
CA ARG A 266 -1.93 -20.06 -7.48
C ARG A 266 -0.66 -20.54 -8.20
N PHE A 267 -0.80 -21.42 -9.19
CA PHE A 267 0.31 -22.08 -9.88
C PHE A 267 1.21 -21.12 -10.67
N ASP A 268 0.66 -20.06 -11.25
CA ASP A 268 1.44 -19.04 -11.96
C ASP A 268 2.29 -18.23 -10.97
N ASP A 269 1.70 -17.81 -9.85
CA ASP A 269 2.44 -17.12 -8.78
C ASP A 269 3.54 -18.04 -8.21
N ALA A 270 3.23 -19.32 -8.05
CA ALA A 270 4.21 -20.33 -7.63
C ALA A 270 5.42 -20.39 -8.57
N ARG A 271 5.18 -20.47 -9.88
CA ARG A 271 6.24 -20.44 -10.88
C ARG A 271 7.07 -19.16 -10.79
N ASP A 272 6.42 -18.01 -10.70
CA ASP A 272 7.07 -16.71 -10.66
C ASP A 272 7.98 -16.56 -9.42
N ILE A 273 7.51 -17.03 -8.25
CA ILE A 273 8.31 -17.03 -7.03
C ILE A 273 9.59 -17.89 -7.18
N LEU A 274 9.48 -19.08 -7.76
CA LEU A 274 10.65 -19.91 -8.02
C LEU A 274 11.61 -19.24 -9.00
N LEU A 275 11.10 -18.54 -10.02
CA LEU A 275 11.93 -17.81 -10.97
C LEU A 275 12.63 -16.61 -10.32
N THR A 276 11.98 -15.94 -9.36
CA THR A 276 12.62 -14.88 -8.56
C THR A 276 13.92 -15.37 -7.92
N PHE A 277 13.87 -16.48 -7.20
CA PHE A 277 15.05 -17.04 -6.53
C PHE A 277 16.05 -17.70 -7.50
N ALA A 278 15.55 -18.35 -8.55
CA ALA A 278 16.39 -19.04 -9.54
C ALA A 278 17.30 -18.07 -10.32
N GLN A 279 16.87 -16.83 -10.57
CA GLN A 279 17.72 -15.82 -11.23
C GLN A 279 19.02 -15.53 -10.49
N TYR A 280 19.02 -15.72 -9.18
CA TYR A 280 20.16 -15.46 -8.31
C TYR A 280 20.80 -16.73 -7.78
N ALA A 281 20.46 -17.90 -8.32
CA ALA A 281 21.10 -19.15 -7.93
C ALA A 281 22.60 -19.09 -8.30
N LYS A 282 23.47 -19.33 -7.33
CA LYS A 282 24.93 -19.31 -7.48
C LYS A 282 25.55 -20.50 -6.78
N ASP A 283 26.40 -21.24 -7.52
CA ASP A 283 27.12 -22.39 -6.99
C ASP A 283 26.23 -23.45 -6.30
N GLY A 284 24.99 -23.60 -6.80
CA GLY A 284 23.99 -24.53 -6.23
C GLY A 284 23.23 -24.01 -5.02
N ILE A 285 23.42 -22.75 -4.64
CA ILE A 285 22.78 -22.12 -3.50
C ILE A 285 21.82 -21.03 -4.02
N ILE A 286 20.65 -20.90 -3.43
CA ILE A 286 19.74 -19.77 -3.62
C ILE A 286 19.94 -18.72 -2.54
N PRO A 287 19.61 -17.45 -2.79
CA PRO A 287 19.71 -16.40 -1.77
C PRO A 287 18.86 -16.72 -0.55
N ASN A 288 19.35 -16.39 0.63
CA ASN A 288 18.55 -16.45 1.84
C ASN A 288 17.82 -15.14 2.12
N MET A 289 18.30 -14.00 1.60
CA MET A 289 17.66 -12.70 1.77
C MET A 289 17.96 -11.80 0.58
N PHE A 290 16.96 -11.01 0.19
CA PHE A 290 17.13 -9.88 -0.71
C PHE A 290 17.04 -8.58 0.12
N PRO A 291 18.11 -7.79 0.21
CA PRO A 291 18.08 -6.49 0.87
C PRO A 291 17.14 -5.50 0.17
N ASP A 292 16.51 -4.60 0.94
CA ASP A 292 15.56 -3.61 0.43
C ASP A 292 16.23 -2.49 -0.36
N ASP A 293 17.46 -2.16 -0.01
CA ASP A 293 18.26 -1.08 -0.59
C ASP A 293 18.86 -1.41 -1.97
N GLY A 294 18.44 -2.51 -2.59
CA GLY A 294 18.96 -2.93 -3.90
C GLY A 294 20.39 -3.49 -3.89
N GLN A 295 20.96 -3.74 -2.71
CA GLN A 295 22.25 -4.42 -2.60
C GLN A 295 22.19 -5.86 -3.10
N ALA A 296 23.36 -6.48 -3.23
CA ALA A 296 23.47 -7.87 -3.70
C ALA A 296 22.76 -8.83 -2.72
N PRO A 297 22.10 -9.88 -3.25
CA PRO A 297 21.47 -10.89 -2.40
C PRO A 297 22.44 -11.56 -1.44
N LEU A 298 21.98 -11.85 -0.24
CA LEU A 298 22.76 -12.52 0.80
C LEU A 298 22.60 -14.03 0.72
N TYR A 299 23.73 -14.73 0.75
CA TYR A 299 23.82 -16.21 0.74
C TYR A 299 24.42 -16.67 2.06
N ASN A 300 23.79 -17.65 2.70
CA ASN A 300 24.30 -18.27 3.94
C ASN A 300 23.90 -19.74 4.04
#